data_0c543e78ea12b731f01a5c6ad3c3d7e6
#
_entry.id   0c543e78ea12b731f01a5c6ad3c3d7e6
#
_cell.length_a   1.000
_cell.length_b   1.000
_cell.length_c   1.000
_cell.angle_alpha   90.00
_cell.angle_beta   90.00
_cell.angle_gamma   90.00
#
_symmetry.space_group_name_H-M   'P 1'
#
loop_
_entity.id
_entity.type
_entity.pdbx_description
1 polymer ?
#
loop_
_entity_poly.entity_id
_entity_poly.type
_entity_poly.pdbx_seq_one_letter_code
_entity_poly.pdbx_strand_id
1 'polypeptide(L)'
;MSLLSVKGLSKRFGGVNATDDVSLDVEAGEVHGLLGPNGAGKTSFINQLAGTLLPDRGRILFKGDDITRLPTHQRVARGLVRSFQITRLFKSMTALDNLALAVQARSGSSLSFWREAHRESALFDEARTLLADVGLSERAGTRADQLAHGEQRALEVGLALATRPDLVLLDEPLAGTGPEESERLIGLIGSLRGKLAVLLVEHDVEAVFRLADRLTVLVNGKVIASGDPQVVRADRAVVAAYLGEEAA
;
A
#
# COMPACT_ATOMS: atom_id res chain seq x y z
N MET A 1 -14.62 8.54 -12.77
CA MET A 1 -15.11 8.45 -11.37
C MET A 1 -13.96 7.90 -10.56
N SER A 2 -13.56 8.60 -9.50
CA SER A 2 -12.45 8.16 -8.65
C SER A 2 -12.74 6.79 -8.04
N LEU A 3 -11.73 5.93 -7.99
CA LEU A 3 -11.80 4.62 -7.34
C LEU A 3 -11.92 4.75 -5.82
N LEU A 4 -11.11 5.64 -5.24
CA LEU A 4 -11.18 6.05 -3.84
C LEU A 4 -11.46 7.55 -3.78
N SER A 5 -12.43 7.97 -2.95
CA SER A 5 -12.69 9.38 -2.65
C SER A 5 -12.77 9.59 -1.15
N VAL A 6 -11.90 10.44 -0.64
CA VAL A 6 -11.82 10.83 0.77
C VAL A 6 -12.28 12.28 0.88
N LYS A 7 -13.23 12.55 1.79
CA LYS A 7 -13.84 13.88 1.95
C LYS A 7 -13.81 14.31 3.40
N GLY A 8 -13.04 15.35 3.71
CA GLY A 8 -13.01 16.02 4.98
C GLY A 8 -12.61 15.14 6.17
N LEU A 9 -11.66 14.20 5.95
CA LEU A 9 -11.30 13.19 6.94
C LEU A 9 -10.53 13.83 8.09
N SER A 10 -11.07 13.69 9.30
CA SER A 10 -10.45 14.27 10.50
C SER A 10 -10.34 13.24 11.61
N LYS A 11 -9.21 13.26 12.32
CA LYS A 11 -8.94 12.43 13.50
C LYS A 11 -8.10 13.19 14.50
N ARG A 12 -8.56 13.17 15.76
CA ARG A 12 -7.88 13.83 16.86
C ARG A 12 -7.51 12.84 17.96
N PHE A 13 -6.33 13.01 18.52
CA PHE A 13 -5.85 12.30 19.71
C PHE A 13 -5.52 13.33 20.80
N GLY A 14 -6.40 13.46 21.80
CA GLY A 14 -6.24 14.49 22.82
C GLY A 14 -6.16 15.89 22.22
N GLY A 15 -5.01 16.56 22.36
CA GLY A 15 -4.76 17.91 21.81
C GLY A 15 -4.26 17.93 20.36
N VAL A 16 -3.89 16.77 19.78
CA VAL A 16 -3.24 16.68 18.48
C VAL A 16 -4.22 16.28 17.40
N ASN A 17 -4.32 17.07 16.32
CA ASN A 17 -5.01 16.68 15.09
C ASN A 17 -4.09 15.82 14.24
N ALA A 18 -4.35 14.51 14.18
CA ALA A 18 -3.58 13.60 13.36
C ALA A 18 -3.96 13.70 11.87
N THR A 19 -5.24 13.96 11.58
CA THR A 19 -5.74 14.41 10.27
C THR A 19 -6.75 15.53 10.52
N ASP A 20 -6.77 16.56 9.69
CA ASP A 20 -7.62 17.74 9.83
C ASP A 20 -8.13 18.16 8.44
N ASP A 21 -9.38 17.78 8.16
CA ASP A 21 -10.11 18.06 6.91
C ASP A 21 -9.38 17.53 5.64
N VAL A 22 -8.77 16.32 5.73
CA VAL A 22 -8.03 15.72 4.63
C VAL A 22 -9.00 15.23 3.55
N SER A 23 -8.81 15.72 2.33
CA SER A 23 -9.55 15.28 1.14
C SER A 23 -8.57 14.86 0.05
N LEU A 24 -8.87 13.73 -0.62
CA LEU A 24 -7.99 13.09 -1.60
C LEU A 24 -8.83 12.16 -2.48
N ASP A 25 -8.54 12.13 -3.76
CA ASP A 25 -9.10 11.19 -4.72
C ASP A 25 -7.99 10.36 -5.36
N VAL A 26 -8.24 9.05 -5.58
CA VAL A 26 -7.35 8.14 -6.33
C VAL A 26 -8.14 7.55 -7.47
N GLU A 27 -7.61 7.63 -8.70
CA GLU A 27 -8.21 7.05 -9.89
C GLU A 27 -7.80 5.58 -10.07
N ALA A 28 -8.56 4.83 -10.86
CA ALA A 28 -8.22 3.44 -11.18
C ALA A 28 -6.91 3.38 -12.00
N GLY A 29 -5.98 2.50 -11.60
CA GLY A 29 -4.68 2.35 -12.25
C GLY A 29 -3.67 3.46 -11.95
N GLU A 30 -4.01 4.44 -11.12
CA GLU A 30 -3.15 5.55 -10.71
C GLU A 30 -2.17 5.11 -9.62
N VAL A 31 -0.92 5.54 -9.71
CA VAL A 31 0.01 5.56 -8.58
C VAL A 31 -0.06 6.94 -7.93
N HIS A 32 -0.72 7.03 -6.79
CA HIS A 32 -0.86 8.25 -6.02
C HIS A 32 0.15 8.29 -4.88
N GLY A 33 1.07 9.25 -4.89
CA GLY A 33 2.04 9.46 -3.83
C GLY A 33 1.45 10.27 -2.67
N LEU A 34 1.73 9.87 -1.44
CA LEU A 34 1.44 10.65 -0.24
C LEU A 34 2.75 10.94 0.49
N LEU A 35 3.20 12.18 0.42
CA LEU A 35 4.39 12.68 1.09
C LEU A 35 4.04 13.51 2.33
N GLY A 36 5.03 13.74 3.15
CA GLY A 36 4.96 14.63 4.30
C GLY A 36 6.05 14.29 5.32
N PRO A 37 6.46 15.25 6.15
CA PRO A 37 7.46 15.04 7.20
C PRO A 37 7.01 14.03 8.26
N ASN A 38 7.91 13.67 9.15
CA ASN A 38 7.58 12.81 10.29
C ASN A 38 6.54 13.52 11.18
N GLY A 39 5.54 12.75 11.63
CA GLY A 39 4.43 13.33 12.38
C GLY A 39 3.37 14.06 11.54
N ALA A 40 3.49 14.14 10.23
CA ALA A 40 2.52 14.80 9.35
C ALA A 40 1.10 14.19 9.37
N GLY A 41 0.93 12.97 9.92
CA GLY A 41 -0.34 12.29 9.97
C GLY A 41 -0.53 11.18 8.93
N LYS A 42 0.47 10.87 8.12
CA LYS A 42 0.42 9.86 7.04
C LYS A 42 -0.04 8.49 7.55
N THR A 43 0.60 7.96 8.60
CA THR A 43 0.21 6.67 9.21
C THR A 43 -1.21 6.68 9.75
N SER A 44 -1.65 7.79 10.39
CA SER A 44 -3.02 7.93 10.87
C SER A 44 -4.01 7.95 9.71
N PHE A 45 -3.67 8.61 8.61
CA PHE A 45 -4.49 8.64 7.40
C PHE A 45 -4.62 7.24 6.78
N ILE A 46 -3.51 6.54 6.57
CA ILE A 46 -3.52 5.15 6.06
C ILE A 46 -4.31 4.21 6.99
N ASN A 47 -4.16 4.35 8.31
CA ASN A 47 -4.92 3.56 9.28
C ASN A 47 -6.44 3.80 9.14
N GLN A 48 -6.87 5.05 8.86
CA GLN A 48 -8.26 5.37 8.60
C GLN A 48 -8.74 4.73 7.30
N LEU A 49 -7.94 4.76 6.22
CA LEU A 49 -8.25 4.11 4.95
C LEU A 49 -8.29 2.57 5.07
N ALA A 50 -7.40 1.98 5.85
CA ALA A 50 -7.37 0.53 6.07
C ALA A 50 -8.48 0.02 7.02
N GLY A 51 -9.16 0.93 7.76
CA GLY A 51 -10.22 0.58 8.71
C GLY A 51 -9.71 0.07 10.06
N THR A 52 -8.43 0.29 10.37
CA THR A 52 -7.84 0.00 11.69
C THR A 52 -8.03 1.16 12.66
N LEU A 53 -8.33 2.36 12.14
CA LEU A 53 -8.63 3.57 12.89
C LEU A 53 -9.91 4.21 12.33
N LEU A 54 -10.88 4.49 13.18
CA LEU A 54 -12.09 5.21 12.75
C LEU A 54 -11.83 6.72 12.76
N PRO A 55 -12.24 7.45 11.71
CA PRO A 55 -12.22 8.90 11.70
C PRO A 55 -13.27 9.45 12.67
N ASP A 56 -13.04 10.67 13.18
CA ASP A 56 -14.01 11.40 13.97
C ASP A 56 -15.02 12.13 13.07
N ARG A 57 -14.56 12.57 11.87
CA ARG A 57 -15.36 13.24 10.85
C ARG A 57 -14.91 12.84 9.45
N GLY A 58 -15.74 13.18 8.46
CA GLY A 58 -15.48 12.93 7.05
C GLY A 58 -16.01 11.59 6.57
N ARG A 59 -15.74 11.28 5.29
CA ARG A 59 -16.20 10.06 4.63
C ARG A 59 -15.12 9.47 3.75
N ILE A 60 -15.15 8.15 3.61
CA ILE A 60 -14.29 7.37 2.71
C ILE A 60 -15.24 6.61 1.78
N LEU A 61 -15.19 6.94 0.49
CA LEU A 61 -15.96 6.27 -0.54
C LEU A 61 -15.00 5.42 -1.39
N PHE A 62 -15.33 4.15 -1.60
CA PHE A 62 -14.58 3.24 -2.44
C PHE A 62 -15.51 2.60 -3.47
N LYS A 63 -15.21 2.80 -4.77
CA LYS A 63 -16.10 2.41 -5.88
C LYS A 63 -17.52 3.00 -5.75
N GLY A 64 -17.62 4.19 -5.14
CA GLY A 64 -18.89 4.87 -4.88
C GLY A 64 -19.58 4.49 -3.56
N ASP A 65 -19.21 3.39 -2.94
CA ASP A 65 -19.77 2.93 -1.67
C ASP A 65 -19.10 3.58 -0.46
N ASP A 66 -19.87 3.97 0.55
CA ASP A 66 -19.34 4.48 1.82
C ASP A 66 -18.77 3.33 2.65
N ILE A 67 -17.44 3.33 2.81
CA ILE A 67 -16.71 2.34 3.59
C ILE A 67 -16.19 2.90 4.92
N THR A 68 -16.58 4.12 5.30
CA THR A 68 -16.02 4.86 6.44
C THR A 68 -16.00 4.04 7.73
N ARG A 69 -17.06 3.30 7.99
CA ARG A 69 -17.20 2.49 9.22
C ARG A 69 -16.98 1.00 9.03
N LEU A 70 -16.62 0.56 7.82
CA LEU A 70 -16.37 -0.85 7.57
C LEU A 70 -15.06 -1.30 8.21
N PRO A 71 -15.03 -2.46 8.87
CA PRO A 71 -13.80 -3.04 9.40
C PRO A 71 -12.88 -3.52 8.27
N THR A 72 -11.58 -3.67 8.56
CA THR A 72 -10.54 -4.01 7.60
C THR A 72 -10.89 -5.20 6.70
N HIS A 73 -11.39 -6.30 7.25
CA HIS A 73 -11.71 -7.51 6.47
C HIS A 73 -12.80 -7.26 5.40
N GLN A 74 -13.75 -6.37 5.68
CA GLN A 74 -14.78 -6.01 4.70
C GLN A 74 -14.24 -5.07 3.61
N ARG A 75 -13.23 -4.23 3.92
CA ARG A 75 -12.54 -3.39 2.93
C ARG A 75 -11.68 -4.26 2.02
N VAL A 76 -10.96 -5.23 2.58
CA VAL A 76 -10.19 -6.22 1.81
C VAL A 76 -11.11 -7.00 0.86
N ALA A 77 -12.27 -7.47 1.33
CA ALA A 77 -13.25 -8.17 0.49
C ALA A 77 -13.79 -7.31 -0.65
N ARG A 78 -13.73 -5.97 -0.55
CA ARG A 78 -14.10 -5.02 -1.61
C ARG A 78 -12.95 -4.65 -2.55
N GLY A 79 -11.73 -5.13 -2.26
CA GLY A 79 -10.54 -4.89 -3.06
C GLY A 79 -9.66 -3.73 -2.60
N LEU A 80 -9.87 -3.18 -1.38
CA LEU A 80 -8.96 -2.21 -0.77
C LEU A 80 -8.06 -2.94 0.21
N VAL A 81 -6.78 -3.07 -0.12
CA VAL A 81 -5.80 -3.86 0.64
C VAL A 81 -4.65 -2.97 1.09
N ARG A 82 -4.15 -3.20 2.29
CA ARG A 82 -2.91 -2.57 2.79
C ARG A 82 -1.82 -3.62 2.85
N SER A 83 -0.64 -3.33 2.29
CA SER A 83 0.58 -4.05 2.63
C SER A 83 0.97 -3.69 4.07
N PHE A 84 1.36 -4.68 4.85
CA PHE A 84 1.57 -4.45 6.28
C PHE A 84 2.94 -3.84 6.56
N GLN A 85 2.97 -2.81 7.42
CA GLN A 85 4.18 -2.24 8.02
C GLN A 85 4.94 -3.25 8.90
N ILE A 86 4.27 -4.31 9.37
CA ILE A 86 4.88 -5.44 10.11
C ILE A 86 4.78 -6.66 9.21
N THR A 87 5.93 -7.20 8.85
CA THR A 87 6.09 -8.44 8.08
C THR A 87 5.23 -9.55 8.66
N ARG A 88 4.12 -9.86 8.01
CA ARG A 88 3.23 -10.96 8.40
C ARG A 88 3.46 -12.20 7.55
N LEU A 89 4.72 -12.42 7.18
CA LEU A 89 5.12 -13.64 6.50
C LEU A 89 5.08 -14.81 7.47
N PHE A 90 4.62 -15.94 6.98
CA PHE A 90 4.84 -17.23 7.68
C PHE A 90 6.31 -17.59 7.52
N LYS A 91 7.13 -17.14 8.46
CA LYS A 91 8.60 -17.17 8.40
C LYS A 91 9.18 -18.56 8.16
N SER A 92 8.54 -19.60 8.70
CA SER A 92 8.96 -21.00 8.54
C SER A 92 8.54 -21.64 7.21
N MET A 93 7.66 -20.99 6.44
CA MET A 93 7.19 -21.46 5.14
C MET A 93 8.01 -20.86 4.02
N THR A 94 8.01 -21.53 2.86
CA THR A 94 8.69 -21.01 1.66
C THR A 94 7.96 -19.79 1.09
N ALA A 95 8.64 -19.03 0.21
CA ALA A 95 8.03 -17.92 -0.51
C ALA A 95 6.80 -18.40 -1.31
N LEU A 96 6.90 -19.54 -1.97
CA LEU A 96 5.81 -20.15 -2.73
C LEU A 96 4.64 -20.52 -1.82
N ASP A 97 4.88 -21.14 -0.68
CA ASP A 97 3.82 -21.55 0.25
C ASP A 97 3.09 -20.36 0.84
N ASN A 98 3.80 -19.27 1.15
CA ASN A 98 3.19 -18.03 1.61
C ASN A 98 2.17 -17.49 0.58
N LEU A 99 2.55 -17.43 -0.69
CA LEU A 99 1.66 -16.97 -1.76
C LEU A 99 0.52 -17.95 -2.02
N ALA A 100 0.80 -19.25 -2.03
CA ALA A 100 -0.23 -20.27 -2.21
C ALA A 100 -1.32 -20.17 -1.13
N LEU A 101 -0.94 -19.94 0.13
CA LEU A 101 -1.86 -19.71 1.25
C LEU A 101 -2.72 -18.44 1.03
N ALA A 102 -2.14 -17.37 0.54
CA ALA A 102 -2.88 -16.13 0.26
C ALA A 102 -3.89 -16.33 -0.89
N VAL A 103 -3.49 -17.02 -1.96
CA VAL A 103 -4.39 -17.41 -3.06
C VAL A 103 -5.53 -18.31 -2.57
N GLN A 104 -5.21 -19.30 -1.72
CA GLN A 104 -6.19 -20.20 -1.12
C GLN A 104 -7.20 -19.43 -0.23
N ALA A 105 -6.72 -18.53 0.62
CA ALA A 105 -7.57 -17.73 1.51
C ALA A 105 -8.60 -16.90 0.72
N ARG A 106 -8.19 -16.31 -0.43
CA ARG A 106 -9.10 -15.59 -1.33
C ARG A 106 -10.17 -16.51 -1.92
N SER A 107 -9.81 -17.74 -2.31
CA SER A 107 -10.72 -18.67 -2.99
C SER A 107 -11.84 -19.22 -2.10
N GLY A 108 -11.82 -18.93 -0.79
CA GLY A 108 -12.83 -19.38 0.19
C GLY A 108 -12.87 -20.90 0.39
N SER A 109 -11.85 -21.63 -0.10
CA SER A 109 -11.87 -23.11 -0.15
C SER A 109 -11.27 -23.79 1.08
N SER A 110 -11.14 -23.10 2.19
CA SER A 110 -10.50 -23.59 3.43
C SER A 110 -11.12 -24.86 4.05
N LEU A 111 -12.27 -25.33 3.56
CA LEU A 111 -12.99 -26.45 4.15
C LEU A 111 -13.37 -27.58 3.16
N SER A 112 -12.82 -27.60 1.94
CA SER A 112 -13.16 -28.61 0.94
C SER A 112 -12.08 -29.70 0.83
N PHE A 113 -12.15 -30.73 1.67
CA PHE A 113 -11.22 -31.86 1.71
C PHE A 113 -11.34 -32.85 0.52
N TRP A 114 -12.29 -32.68 -0.41
CA TRP A 114 -12.65 -33.67 -1.43
C TRP A 114 -12.32 -33.29 -2.88
N ARG A 115 -11.62 -32.19 -3.15
CA ARG A 115 -11.27 -31.75 -4.53
C ARG A 115 -9.78 -31.43 -4.70
N GLU A 116 -8.89 -32.25 -4.14
CA GLU A 116 -7.53 -31.80 -3.81
C GLU A 116 -6.54 -31.68 -4.98
N ALA A 117 -6.44 -32.61 -5.92
CA ALA A 117 -5.30 -32.65 -6.84
C ALA A 117 -5.28 -31.56 -7.94
N HIS A 118 -6.39 -31.31 -8.63
CA HIS A 118 -6.45 -30.27 -9.70
C HIS A 118 -6.52 -28.85 -9.16
N ARG A 119 -7.03 -28.68 -7.96
CA ARG A 119 -7.13 -27.36 -7.31
C ARG A 119 -5.82 -26.95 -6.67
N GLU A 120 -5.05 -27.89 -6.15
CA GLU A 120 -3.71 -27.66 -5.63
C GLU A 120 -2.76 -27.18 -6.74
N SER A 121 -2.76 -27.83 -7.92
CA SER A 121 -1.91 -27.39 -9.03
C SER A 121 -2.23 -25.95 -9.45
N ALA A 122 -3.50 -25.58 -9.60
CA ALA A 122 -3.92 -24.24 -9.99
C ALA A 122 -3.56 -23.17 -8.95
N LEU A 123 -3.63 -23.49 -7.66
CA LEU A 123 -3.19 -22.58 -6.59
C LEU A 123 -1.68 -22.32 -6.67
N PHE A 124 -0.89 -23.37 -6.83
CA PHE A 124 0.55 -23.24 -6.95
C PHE A 124 0.98 -22.60 -8.27
N ASP A 125 0.23 -22.79 -9.37
CA ASP A 125 0.51 -22.13 -10.65
C ASP A 125 0.25 -20.61 -10.55
N GLU A 126 -0.85 -20.20 -9.90
CA GLU A 126 -1.09 -18.78 -9.61
C GLU A 126 -0.02 -18.21 -8.65
N ALA A 127 0.36 -18.95 -7.62
CA ALA A 127 1.41 -18.54 -6.69
C ALA A 127 2.78 -18.37 -7.40
N ARG A 128 3.12 -19.25 -8.36
CA ARG A 128 4.33 -19.09 -9.17
C ARG A 128 4.27 -17.86 -10.08
N THR A 129 3.10 -17.58 -10.66
CA THR A 129 2.90 -16.36 -11.46
C THR A 129 3.13 -15.12 -10.59
N LEU A 130 2.56 -15.08 -9.39
CA LEU A 130 2.77 -13.99 -8.44
C LEU A 130 4.24 -13.86 -8.01
N LEU A 131 4.96 -14.99 -7.82
CA LEU A 131 6.40 -14.96 -7.54
C LEU A 131 7.18 -14.33 -8.69
N ALA A 132 6.80 -14.64 -9.93
CA ALA A 132 7.43 -14.05 -11.12
C ALA A 132 7.13 -12.54 -11.19
N ASP A 133 5.90 -12.15 -10.93
CA ASP A 133 5.47 -10.74 -10.93
C ASP A 133 6.25 -9.89 -9.91
N VAL A 134 6.62 -10.48 -8.76
CA VAL A 134 7.40 -9.79 -7.72
C VAL A 134 8.92 -10.08 -7.79
N GLY A 135 9.39 -10.75 -8.86
CA GLY A 135 10.81 -11.01 -9.11
C GLY A 135 11.44 -12.06 -8.19
N LEU A 136 10.65 -12.97 -7.63
CA LEU A 136 11.11 -13.99 -6.66
C LEU A 136 11.06 -15.43 -7.20
N SER A 137 11.01 -15.66 -8.52
CA SER A 137 10.91 -16.99 -9.11
C SER A 137 12.01 -17.94 -8.62
N GLU A 138 13.26 -17.47 -8.57
CA GLU A 138 14.44 -18.23 -8.12
C GLU A 138 14.43 -18.51 -6.59
N ARG A 139 13.55 -17.83 -5.85
CA ARG A 139 13.40 -17.94 -4.39
C ARG A 139 12.19 -18.77 -3.97
N ALA A 140 11.49 -19.42 -4.91
CA ALA A 140 10.26 -20.16 -4.64
C ALA A 140 10.36 -21.12 -3.45
N GLY A 141 11.44 -21.91 -3.38
CA GLY A 141 11.72 -22.87 -2.31
C GLY A 141 12.44 -22.29 -1.09
N THR A 142 12.80 -20.99 -1.10
CA THR A 142 13.49 -20.35 0.03
C THR A 142 12.49 -20.01 1.12
N ARG A 143 12.83 -20.32 2.37
CA ARG A 143 12.00 -19.94 3.53
C ARG A 143 11.97 -18.42 3.67
N ALA A 144 10.82 -17.88 4.07
CA ALA A 144 10.64 -16.43 4.17
C ALA A 144 11.58 -15.76 5.18
N ASP A 145 12.02 -16.46 6.24
CA ASP A 145 13.02 -15.97 7.21
C ASP A 145 14.47 -15.96 6.66
N GLN A 146 14.73 -16.61 5.54
CA GLN A 146 16.03 -16.68 4.86
C GLN A 146 16.13 -15.71 3.67
N LEU A 147 15.04 -15.06 3.31
CA LEU A 147 15.02 -14.03 2.28
C LEU A 147 15.72 -12.76 2.77
N ALA A 148 16.42 -12.06 1.88
CA ALA A 148 16.92 -10.71 2.13
C ALA A 148 15.76 -9.75 2.43
N HIS A 149 16.04 -8.62 3.08
CA HIS A 149 14.98 -7.70 3.52
C HIS A 149 14.11 -7.19 2.36
N GLY A 150 14.73 -6.77 1.25
CA GLY A 150 14.02 -6.37 0.04
C GLY A 150 13.23 -7.49 -0.61
N GLU A 151 13.73 -8.74 -0.57
CA GLU A 151 12.99 -9.92 -1.05
C GLU A 151 11.75 -10.19 -0.17
N GLN A 152 11.85 -10.00 1.15
CA GLN A 152 10.71 -10.10 2.05
C GLN A 152 9.66 -9.01 1.73
N ARG A 153 10.09 -7.77 1.45
CA ARG A 153 9.20 -6.69 1.02
C ARG A 153 8.51 -6.98 -0.31
N ALA A 154 9.25 -7.52 -1.28
CA ALA A 154 8.66 -7.96 -2.55
C ALA A 154 7.61 -9.07 -2.33
N LEU A 155 7.89 -10.03 -1.45
CA LEU A 155 6.93 -11.08 -1.09
C LEU A 155 5.68 -10.53 -0.41
N GLU A 156 5.80 -9.51 0.45
CA GLU A 156 4.66 -8.81 1.07
C GLU A 156 3.77 -8.12 0.03
N VAL A 157 4.37 -7.48 -0.97
CA VAL A 157 3.62 -6.95 -2.12
C VAL A 157 2.91 -8.08 -2.85
N GLY A 158 3.58 -9.21 -3.10
CA GLY A 158 2.99 -10.40 -3.71
C GLY A 158 1.78 -10.93 -2.92
N LEU A 159 1.84 -10.95 -1.58
CA LEU A 159 0.70 -11.34 -0.73
C LEU A 159 -0.49 -10.39 -0.89
N ALA A 160 -0.24 -9.08 -0.99
CA ALA A 160 -1.29 -8.12 -1.27
C ALA A 160 -1.90 -8.37 -2.65
N LEU A 161 -1.08 -8.58 -3.68
CA LEU A 161 -1.53 -8.88 -5.06
C LEU A 161 -2.32 -10.20 -5.16
N ALA A 162 -1.98 -11.20 -4.35
CA ALA A 162 -2.68 -12.48 -4.28
C ALA A 162 -4.17 -12.33 -3.94
N THR A 163 -4.55 -11.25 -3.26
CA THR A 163 -5.96 -10.93 -2.97
C THR A 163 -6.72 -10.35 -4.18
N ARG A 164 -6.04 -10.06 -5.30
CA ARG A 164 -6.57 -9.37 -6.48
C ARG A 164 -7.21 -8.03 -6.13
N PRO A 165 -6.46 -7.11 -5.54
CA PRO A 165 -7.00 -5.82 -5.11
C PRO A 165 -7.30 -4.91 -6.30
N ASP A 166 -8.20 -3.93 -6.10
CA ASP A 166 -8.36 -2.78 -7.01
C ASP A 166 -7.49 -1.60 -6.55
N LEU A 167 -7.22 -1.50 -5.24
CA LEU A 167 -6.33 -0.50 -4.62
C LEU A 167 -5.45 -1.15 -3.56
N VAL A 168 -4.14 -0.93 -3.67
CA VAL A 168 -3.17 -1.29 -2.63
C VAL A 168 -2.65 -0.02 -1.94
N LEU A 169 -2.69 -0.03 -0.61
CA LEU A 169 -2.02 0.96 0.24
C LEU A 169 -0.64 0.43 0.58
N LEU A 170 0.42 1.04 0.06
CA LEU A 170 1.82 0.73 0.36
C LEU A 170 2.35 1.76 1.37
N ASP A 171 2.74 1.29 2.54
CA ASP A 171 3.19 2.13 3.65
C ASP A 171 4.68 1.91 3.90
N GLU A 172 5.50 2.84 3.42
CA GLU A 172 6.96 2.85 3.46
C GLU A 172 7.59 1.53 2.96
N PRO A 173 7.25 1.07 1.74
CA PRO A 173 7.76 -0.21 1.23
C PRO A 173 9.28 -0.21 1.03
N LEU A 174 9.92 0.95 0.86
CA LEU A 174 11.36 1.09 0.66
C LEU A 174 12.15 1.20 1.98
N ALA A 175 11.46 1.31 3.13
CA ALA A 175 12.12 1.49 4.41
C ALA A 175 13.05 0.32 4.76
N GLY A 176 14.34 0.62 5.07
CA GLY A 176 15.33 -0.36 5.48
C GLY A 176 15.91 -1.21 4.35
N THR A 177 15.61 -0.92 3.09
CA THR A 177 16.19 -1.60 1.93
C THR A 177 17.48 -0.92 1.48
N GLY A 178 18.41 -1.72 0.92
CA GLY A 178 19.61 -1.19 0.27
C GLY A 178 19.29 -0.59 -1.12
N PRO A 179 20.24 0.14 -1.75
CA PRO A 179 19.98 0.84 -3.00
C PRO A 179 19.51 -0.09 -4.14
N GLU A 180 20.11 -1.27 -4.29
CA GLU A 180 19.72 -2.24 -5.33
C GLU A 180 18.34 -2.84 -5.06
N GLU A 181 18.00 -3.10 -3.79
CA GLU A 181 16.69 -3.61 -3.39
C GLU A 181 15.61 -2.55 -3.61
N SER A 182 15.90 -1.28 -3.26
CA SER A 182 15.01 -0.15 -3.52
C SER A 182 14.70 -0.01 -5.00
N GLU A 183 15.70 -0.09 -5.88
CA GLU A 183 15.49 -0.01 -7.33
C GLU A 183 14.59 -1.15 -7.85
N ARG A 184 14.78 -2.37 -7.34
CA ARG A 184 13.90 -3.51 -7.69
C ARG A 184 12.46 -3.28 -7.24
N LEU A 185 12.25 -2.77 -6.01
CA LEU A 185 10.92 -2.46 -5.49
C LEU A 185 10.27 -1.29 -6.24
N ILE A 186 11.03 -0.26 -6.59
CA ILE A 186 10.57 0.84 -7.45
C ILE A 186 10.12 0.28 -8.82
N GLY A 187 10.92 -0.59 -9.44
CA GLY A 187 10.55 -1.25 -10.69
C GLY A 187 9.27 -2.08 -10.54
N LEU A 188 9.14 -2.84 -9.45
CA LEU A 188 7.95 -3.63 -9.15
C LEU A 188 6.70 -2.73 -9.00
N ILE A 189 6.77 -1.69 -8.15
CA ILE A 189 5.65 -0.76 -7.93
C ILE A 189 5.27 -0.05 -9.24
N GLY A 190 6.27 0.38 -10.02
CA GLY A 190 6.07 0.98 -11.34
C GLY A 190 5.35 0.06 -12.32
N SER A 191 5.58 -1.26 -12.25
CA SER A 191 4.92 -2.26 -13.10
C SER A 191 3.43 -2.45 -12.79
N LEU A 192 2.96 -1.98 -11.63
CA LEU A 192 1.55 -2.02 -11.22
C LEU A 192 0.73 -0.89 -11.85
N ARG A 193 1.39 0.19 -12.31
CA ARG A 193 0.74 1.34 -12.96
C ARG A 193 -0.14 0.88 -14.12
N GLY A 194 -1.35 1.39 -14.19
CA GLY A 194 -2.35 1.03 -15.19
C GLY A 194 -3.05 -0.32 -14.97
N LYS A 195 -2.53 -1.17 -14.08
CA LYS A 195 -3.12 -2.48 -13.76
C LYS A 195 -4.00 -2.42 -12.51
N LEU A 196 -3.55 -1.72 -11.48
CA LEU A 196 -4.28 -1.48 -10.24
C LEU A 196 -3.91 -0.11 -9.68
N ALA A 197 -4.75 0.45 -8.82
CA ALA A 197 -4.43 1.69 -8.14
C ALA A 197 -3.47 1.43 -6.97
N VAL A 198 -2.53 2.35 -6.75
CA VAL A 198 -1.58 2.30 -5.64
C VAL A 198 -1.63 3.64 -4.89
N LEU A 199 -1.86 3.61 -3.59
CA LEU A 199 -1.57 4.75 -2.71
C LEU A 199 -0.24 4.46 -2.01
N LEU A 200 0.80 5.18 -2.43
CA LEU A 200 2.17 5.01 -1.96
C LEU A 200 2.51 6.06 -0.91
N VAL A 201 2.73 5.64 0.31
CA VAL A 201 3.26 6.49 1.39
C VAL A 201 4.75 6.22 1.50
N GLU A 202 5.55 7.25 1.31
CA GLU A 202 7.00 7.19 1.41
C GLU A 202 7.56 8.49 1.98
N HIS A 203 8.77 8.42 2.50
CA HIS A 203 9.57 9.57 2.88
C HIS A 203 10.72 9.84 1.88
N ASP A 204 11.06 8.87 1.03
CA ASP A 204 11.96 9.05 -0.10
C ASP A 204 11.24 9.84 -1.21
N VAL A 205 11.56 11.13 -1.23
CA VAL A 205 10.95 12.10 -2.15
C VAL A 205 11.25 11.75 -3.60
N GLU A 206 12.49 11.30 -3.90
CA GLU A 206 12.88 10.97 -5.27
C GLU A 206 12.18 9.73 -5.80
N ALA A 207 12.07 8.68 -4.97
CA ALA A 207 11.32 7.48 -5.32
C ALA A 207 9.85 7.80 -5.65
N VAL A 208 9.21 8.66 -4.84
CA VAL A 208 7.82 9.06 -5.09
C VAL A 208 7.69 9.87 -6.38
N PHE A 209 8.60 10.81 -6.66
CA PHE A 209 8.58 11.57 -7.92
C PHE A 209 8.76 10.71 -9.16
N ARG A 210 9.48 9.60 -9.06
CA ARG A 210 9.65 8.64 -10.16
C ARG A 210 8.42 7.78 -10.40
N LEU A 211 7.67 7.47 -9.33
CA LEU A 211 6.57 6.52 -9.34
C LEU A 211 5.19 7.17 -9.49
N ALA A 212 4.96 8.32 -8.88
CA ALA A 212 3.63 8.88 -8.75
C ALA A 212 3.14 9.56 -10.03
N ASP A 213 1.88 9.29 -10.39
CA ASP A 213 1.12 10.03 -11.42
C ASP A 213 0.52 11.30 -10.81
N ARG A 214 0.15 11.23 -9.53
CA ARG A 214 -0.31 12.37 -8.72
C ARG A 214 0.33 12.30 -7.34
N LEU A 215 0.48 13.46 -6.73
CA LEU A 215 1.12 13.62 -5.44
C LEU A 215 0.27 14.48 -4.51
N THR A 216 0.15 14.05 -3.27
CA THR A 216 -0.44 14.84 -2.17
C THR A 216 0.59 15.00 -1.07
N VAL A 217 0.75 16.20 -0.55
CA VAL A 217 1.66 16.50 0.56
C VAL A 217 0.86 16.85 1.80
N LEU A 218 1.12 16.10 2.87
CA LEU A 218 0.49 16.25 4.17
C LEU A 218 1.47 16.88 5.16
N VAL A 219 1.03 17.91 5.87
CA VAL A 219 1.80 18.57 6.95
C VAL A 219 0.87 18.89 8.10
N ASN A 220 1.24 18.50 9.32
CA ASN A 220 0.43 18.73 10.53
C ASN A 220 -1.04 18.31 10.37
N GLY A 221 -1.27 17.17 9.72
CA GLY A 221 -2.60 16.61 9.48
C GLY A 221 -3.37 17.27 8.34
N LYS A 222 -2.83 18.23 7.61
CA LYS A 222 -3.50 18.97 6.52
C LYS A 222 -2.82 18.74 5.18
N VAL A 223 -3.62 18.71 4.11
CA VAL A 223 -3.10 18.75 2.75
C VAL A 223 -2.65 20.17 2.44
N ILE A 224 -1.38 20.34 2.09
CA ILE A 224 -0.82 21.64 1.69
C ILE A 224 -0.67 21.77 0.17
N ALA A 225 -0.52 20.66 -0.55
CA ALA A 225 -0.48 20.62 -2.01
C ALA A 225 -0.99 19.27 -2.51
N SER A 226 -1.65 19.26 -3.68
CA SER A 226 -2.06 18.03 -4.37
C SER A 226 -2.16 18.27 -5.87
N GLY A 227 -1.63 17.38 -6.70
CA GLY A 227 -1.67 17.49 -8.15
C GLY A 227 -0.56 16.76 -8.87
N ASP A 228 -0.17 17.28 -10.03
CA ASP A 228 0.97 16.79 -10.80
C ASP A 228 2.25 16.89 -9.97
N PRO A 229 3.08 15.82 -9.93
CA PRO A 229 4.29 15.80 -9.11
C PRO A 229 5.24 16.97 -9.39
N GLN A 230 5.40 17.40 -10.65
CA GLN A 230 6.30 18.49 -11.00
C GLN A 230 5.77 19.84 -10.48
N VAL A 231 4.45 20.02 -10.51
CA VAL A 231 3.80 21.23 -9.97
C VAL A 231 3.94 21.25 -8.44
N VAL A 232 3.67 20.13 -7.80
CA VAL A 232 3.77 19.99 -6.32
C VAL A 232 5.23 20.20 -5.85
N ARG A 233 6.21 19.68 -6.61
CA ARG A 233 7.65 19.88 -6.31
C ARG A 233 8.05 21.35 -6.29
N ALA A 234 7.45 22.17 -7.16
CA ALA A 234 7.75 23.60 -7.27
C ALA A 234 6.94 24.48 -6.29
N ASP A 235 6.00 23.88 -5.54
CA ASP A 235 5.16 24.62 -4.60
C ASP A 235 5.99 25.15 -3.42
N ARG A 236 5.86 26.46 -3.13
CA ARG A 236 6.64 27.14 -2.08
C ARG A 236 6.34 26.58 -0.67
N ALA A 237 5.10 26.18 -0.40
CA ALA A 237 4.73 25.62 0.89
C ALA A 237 5.35 24.21 1.08
N VAL A 238 5.43 23.42 0.00
CA VAL A 238 6.10 22.11 0.00
C VAL A 238 7.59 22.27 0.23
N VAL A 239 8.25 23.15 -0.55
CA VAL A 239 9.68 23.44 -0.40
C VAL A 239 9.99 23.90 1.03
N ALA A 240 9.20 24.82 1.59
CA ALA A 240 9.40 25.30 2.97
C ALA A 240 9.21 24.22 4.02
N ALA A 241 8.28 23.29 3.83
CA ALA A 241 8.02 22.20 4.76
C ALA A 241 9.19 21.19 4.84
N TYR A 242 9.91 20.99 3.74
CA TYR A 242 11.06 20.08 3.68
C TYR A 242 12.38 20.76 4.01
N LEU A 243 12.61 22.04 3.62
CA LEU A 243 13.82 22.80 3.97
C LEU A 243 13.84 23.23 5.44
N GLY A 244 12.68 23.36 6.09
CA GLY A 244 12.59 23.67 7.51
C GLY A 244 13.07 22.55 8.43
N GLU A 245 13.12 21.30 7.96
CA GLU A 245 13.64 20.15 8.71
C GLU A 245 15.16 20.01 8.66
N GLU A 246 15.85 20.54 7.63
CA GLU A 246 17.31 20.55 7.54
C GLU A 246 17.98 21.65 8.39
N ALA A 247 17.18 22.57 8.94
CA ALA A 247 17.66 23.71 9.72
C ALA A 247 17.39 23.61 11.25
N ALA A 248 16.83 22.51 11.72
CA ALA A 248 16.53 22.22 13.13
C ALA A 248 17.26 20.98 13.63
#